data_127c6182f430f1809c69cb5d28c55730
#
_entry.id   127c6182f430f1809c69cb5d28c55730
#
_cell.length_a   1.000
_cell.length_b   1.000
_cell.length_c   1.000
_cell.angle_alpha   90.00
_cell.angle_beta   90.00
_cell.angle_gamma   90.00
#
_symmetry.space_group_name_H-M   'P 1'
#
loop_
_entity.id
_entity.type
_entity.pdbx_description
1 polymer ?
#
loop_
_entity_poly.entity_id
_entity_poly.type
_entity_poly.pdbx_seq_one_letter_code
_entity_poly.pdbx_strand_id
1 'polypeptide(L)'
;MRLQKDALIAESHDGLRRNTLELFLSCRKGDLARVKHLVEEQESELNVRDRWDGTPLYYACLCGHKDVVEYLLSQGARCVANTFDGERCLYASLNMEIRNLLRDRKVITSSTMRRDAYDEFLRRCLEDSEHCDVTFNVLGEAVPAHRCVLAARCEFFRRSLVEKWAGRQVVPVTHHSVDASIFQIMMQYLYTGSHRNQHSAESEAILLEPTHYREQLQRDFAALPVELAPEATPGNVSFLSEGGNHADICFRVHGRHFLCHKVFLCKRSEYFRALIEDHFTEASLPSSGRQLPVIELQQVTPEVFGCILHHVYSDMDDKLSADNVWDVLCAADVYLLPDLKRQCGASIARMLEVETVCGTLQASRLFRLPRLENQCIEFMAKHLAKVVELPEFHEVVREDAKEVKLRQETDSITVIDDIRYYISANARSTAEIVNANDKLKLVDDLLTALGLDA
;
A
#
# COMPACT_ATOMS: atom_id res chain seq x y z
N MET A 1 9.39 -32.05 -14.98
CA MET A 1 8.87 -31.31 -13.80
C MET A 1 8.72 -29.81 -14.01
N ARG A 2 9.71 -29.06 -14.57
CA ARG A 2 9.53 -27.61 -14.85
C ARG A 2 8.41 -27.34 -15.86
N LEU A 3 8.35 -28.03 -16.98
CA LEU A 3 7.31 -27.86 -18.02
C LEU A 3 5.88 -28.14 -17.54
N GLN A 4 5.69 -29.02 -16.55
CA GLN A 4 4.37 -29.25 -15.93
C GLN A 4 3.97 -28.14 -14.96
N LYS A 5 4.94 -27.51 -14.27
CA LYS A 5 4.66 -26.35 -13.41
C LYS A 5 4.28 -25.12 -14.23
N ASP A 6 4.98 -24.88 -15.34
CA ASP A 6 4.71 -23.73 -16.22
C ASP A 6 3.35 -23.86 -16.92
N ALA A 7 2.96 -25.09 -17.29
CA ALA A 7 1.62 -25.37 -17.85
C ALA A 7 0.50 -25.15 -16.80
N LEU A 8 0.70 -25.60 -15.55
CA LEU A 8 -0.26 -25.39 -14.45
C LEU A 8 -0.40 -23.90 -14.08
N ILE A 9 0.69 -23.13 -14.13
CA ILE A 9 0.67 -21.67 -13.88
C ILE A 9 -0.06 -20.97 -15.03
N ALA A 10 0.17 -21.36 -16.29
CA ALA A 10 -0.51 -20.80 -17.44
C ALA A 10 -2.02 -21.10 -17.43
N GLU A 11 -2.43 -22.33 -17.09
CA GLU A 11 -3.84 -22.71 -16.93
C GLU A 11 -4.52 -21.96 -15.77
N SER A 12 -3.83 -21.73 -14.66
CA SER A 12 -4.30 -20.92 -13.53
C SER A 12 -4.53 -19.45 -13.94
N HIS A 13 -3.61 -18.84 -14.68
CA HIS A 13 -3.76 -17.47 -15.17
C HIS A 13 -4.89 -17.31 -16.20
N ASP A 14 -5.12 -18.29 -17.02
CA ASP A 14 -6.19 -18.28 -18.01
C ASP A 14 -7.57 -18.47 -17.35
N GLY A 15 -7.64 -19.31 -16.31
CA GLY A 15 -8.81 -19.46 -15.45
C GLY A 15 -9.18 -18.18 -14.72
N LEU A 16 -8.21 -17.51 -14.13
CA LEU A 16 -8.40 -16.24 -13.41
C LEU A 16 -8.90 -15.12 -14.34
N ARG A 17 -8.34 -15.01 -15.55
CA ARG A 17 -8.79 -14.07 -16.58
C ARG A 17 -10.22 -14.36 -17.04
N ARG A 18 -10.57 -15.63 -17.19
CA ARG A 18 -11.92 -16.05 -17.58
C ARG A 18 -12.95 -15.72 -16.51
N ASN A 19 -12.67 -15.99 -15.24
CA ASN A 19 -13.54 -15.67 -14.11
C ASN A 19 -13.74 -14.16 -13.97
N THR A 20 -12.69 -13.38 -14.17
CA THR A 20 -12.75 -11.92 -14.18
C THR A 20 -13.68 -11.39 -15.28
N LEU A 21 -13.53 -11.88 -16.52
CA LEU A 21 -14.39 -11.48 -17.63
C LEU A 21 -15.86 -11.87 -17.38
N GLU A 22 -16.07 -13.06 -16.85
CA GLU A 22 -17.39 -13.57 -16.52
C GLU A 22 -18.04 -12.76 -15.41
N LEU A 23 -17.29 -12.28 -14.42
CA LEU A 23 -17.77 -11.37 -13.36
C LEU A 23 -18.31 -10.06 -13.97
N PHE A 24 -17.55 -9.43 -14.88
CA PHE A 24 -18.00 -8.23 -15.57
C PHE A 24 -19.30 -8.47 -16.36
N LEU A 25 -19.38 -9.57 -17.08
CA LEU A 25 -20.55 -9.92 -17.87
C LEU A 25 -21.78 -10.18 -16.98
N SER A 26 -21.60 -10.87 -15.86
CA SER A 26 -22.66 -11.18 -14.90
C SER A 26 -23.17 -9.91 -14.20
N CYS A 27 -22.27 -8.99 -13.84
CA CYS A 27 -22.63 -7.67 -13.30
C CYS A 27 -23.43 -6.82 -14.30
N ARG A 28 -23.08 -6.85 -15.59
CA ARG A 28 -23.81 -6.15 -16.65
C ARG A 28 -25.18 -6.75 -16.93
N LYS A 29 -25.34 -8.07 -16.75
CA LYS A 29 -26.61 -8.77 -16.96
C LYS A 29 -27.53 -8.74 -15.75
N GLY A 30 -27.01 -8.43 -14.58
CA GLY A 30 -27.75 -8.50 -13.31
C GLY A 30 -27.94 -9.92 -12.78
N ASP A 31 -27.09 -10.87 -13.19
CA ASP A 31 -27.14 -12.26 -12.73
C ASP A 31 -26.51 -12.39 -11.34
N LEU A 32 -27.30 -12.10 -10.31
CA LEU A 32 -26.85 -12.14 -8.92
C LEU A 32 -26.36 -13.53 -8.49
N ALA A 33 -27.01 -14.61 -8.98
CA ALA A 33 -26.64 -15.98 -8.62
C ALA A 33 -25.23 -16.29 -9.14
N ARG A 34 -24.94 -15.91 -10.37
CA ARG A 34 -23.63 -16.11 -10.97
C ARG A 34 -22.55 -15.22 -10.35
N VAL A 35 -22.89 -13.96 -10.02
CA VAL A 35 -21.97 -13.05 -9.29
C VAL A 35 -21.59 -13.64 -7.95
N LYS A 36 -22.57 -14.15 -7.16
CA LYS A 36 -22.30 -14.82 -5.89
C LYS A 36 -21.36 -16.01 -6.04
N HIS A 37 -21.65 -16.90 -6.98
CA HIS A 37 -20.80 -18.06 -7.25
C HIS A 37 -19.34 -17.67 -7.60
N LEU A 38 -19.16 -16.64 -8.44
CA LEU A 38 -17.83 -16.17 -8.83
C LEU A 38 -17.07 -15.51 -7.66
N VAL A 39 -17.77 -14.83 -6.77
CA VAL A 39 -17.17 -14.13 -5.63
C VAL A 39 -16.90 -15.10 -4.47
N GLU A 40 -17.85 -15.96 -4.13
CA GLU A 40 -17.80 -16.83 -2.94
C GLU A 40 -17.03 -18.13 -3.20
N GLU A 41 -17.18 -18.74 -4.38
CA GLU A 41 -16.57 -20.05 -4.68
C GLU A 41 -15.31 -19.93 -5.52
N GLN A 42 -15.23 -18.92 -6.39
CA GLN A 42 -14.07 -18.72 -7.29
C GLN A 42 -13.13 -17.60 -6.79
N GLU A 43 -13.42 -17.00 -5.64
CA GLU A 43 -12.63 -15.94 -5.00
C GLU A 43 -12.23 -14.80 -5.97
N SER A 44 -13.11 -14.45 -6.90
CA SER A 44 -12.84 -13.43 -7.92
C SER A 44 -12.61 -12.06 -7.31
N GLU A 45 -11.58 -11.34 -7.77
CA GLU A 45 -11.25 -10.01 -7.28
C GLU A 45 -12.37 -8.99 -7.64
N LEU A 46 -12.94 -8.34 -6.62
CA LEU A 46 -14.09 -7.43 -6.76
C LEU A 46 -13.74 -6.08 -7.37
N ASN A 47 -12.49 -5.63 -7.23
CA ASN A 47 -12.05 -4.29 -7.59
C ASN A 47 -11.14 -4.28 -8.83
N VAL A 48 -11.16 -5.36 -9.59
CA VAL A 48 -10.44 -5.47 -10.86
C VAL A 48 -10.98 -4.43 -11.86
N ARG A 49 -10.10 -3.92 -12.70
CA ARG A 49 -10.43 -2.93 -13.73
C ARG A 49 -10.27 -3.51 -15.13
N ASP A 50 -11.19 -3.16 -16.00
CA ASP A 50 -11.07 -3.46 -17.42
C ASP A 50 -10.21 -2.43 -18.17
N ARG A 51 -10.08 -2.58 -19.48
CA ARG A 51 -9.32 -1.65 -20.35
C ARG A 51 -9.89 -0.23 -20.41
N TRP A 52 -11.10 0.01 -19.94
CA TRP A 52 -11.75 1.32 -19.84
C TRP A 52 -11.80 1.82 -18.39
N ASP A 53 -11.01 1.21 -17.52
CA ASP A 53 -10.92 1.53 -16.11
C ASP A 53 -12.24 1.35 -15.34
N GLY A 54 -13.14 0.53 -15.88
CA GLY A 54 -14.43 0.17 -15.26
C GLY A 54 -14.26 -0.96 -14.26
N THR A 55 -14.98 -0.88 -13.13
CA THR A 55 -15.04 -1.96 -12.12
C THR A 55 -16.33 -2.78 -12.28
N PRO A 56 -16.41 -4.02 -11.75
CA PRO A 56 -17.66 -4.79 -11.72
C PRO A 56 -18.83 -3.99 -11.11
N LEU A 57 -18.57 -3.26 -10.01
CA LEU A 57 -19.56 -2.39 -9.37
C LEU A 57 -20.03 -1.25 -10.29
N TYR A 58 -19.10 -0.62 -11.03
CA TYR A 58 -19.45 0.42 -12.00
C TYR A 58 -20.48 -0.09 -13.04
N TYR A 59 -20.24 -1.28 -13.59
CA TYR A 59 -21.16 -1.86 -14.57
C TYR A 59 -22.52 -2.25 -13.98
N ALA A 60 -22.55 -2.77 -12.75
CA ALA A 60 -23.81 -3.04 -12.05
C ALA A 60 -24.61 -1.75 -11.81
N CYS A 61 -23.93 -0.65 -11.43
CA CYS A 61 -24.55 0.68 -11.28
C CYS A 61 -25.06 1.24 -12.61
N LEU A 62 -24.26 1.16 -13.68
CA LEU A 62 -24.60 1.63 -15.02
C LEU A 62 -25.82 0.90 -15.59
N CYS A 63 -25.88 -0.42 -15.38
CA CYS A 63 -26.98 -1.25 -15.88
C CYS A 63 -28.23 -1.26 -14.96
N GLY A 64 -28.15 -0.63 -13.79
CA GLY A 64 -29.29 -0.46 -12.88
C GLY A 64 -29.67 -1.68 -12.05
N HIS A 65 -28.74 -2.62 -11.82
CA HIS A 65 -28.97 -3.87 -11.09
C HIS A 65 -28.75 -3.70 -9.58
N LYS A 66 -29.77 -3.20 -8.87
CA LYS A 66 -29.73 -2.87 -7.45
C LYS A 66 -29.24 -4.04 -6.59
N ASP A 67 -29.77 -5.24 -6.79
CA ASP A 67 -29.44 -6.42 -5.97
C ASP A 67 -27.96 -6.81 -6.12
N VAL A 68 -27.41 -6.69 -7.33
CA VAL A 68 -25.99 -6.92 -7.59
C VAL A 68 -25.14 -5.83 -6.97
N VAL A 69 -25.54 -4.56 -7.05
CA VAL A 69 -24.84 -3.43 -6.42
C VAL A 69 -24.81 -3.62 -4.90
N GLU A 70 -25.96 -3.96 -4.29
CA GLU A 70 -26.07 -4.19 -2.86
C GLU A 70 -25.17 -5.34 -2.39
N TYR A 71 -25.17 -6.44 -3.13
CA TYR A 71 -24.31 -7.58 -2.87
C TYR A 71 -22.82 -7.22 -3.00
N LEU A 72 -22.41 -6.62 -4.12
CA LEU A 72 -21.00 -6.25 -4.32
C LEU A 72 -20.48 -5.29 -3.25
N LEU A 73 -21.30 -4.31 -2.84
CA LEU A 73 -20.97 -3.40 -1.74
C LEU A 73 -20.88 -4.14 -0.39
N SER A 74 -21.71 -5.16 -0.17
CA SER A 74 -21.65 -5.98 1.06
C SER A 74 -20.38 -6.84 1.10
N GLN A 75 -19.86 -7.25 -0.06
CA GLN A 75 -18.65 -8.04 -0.21
C GLN A 75 -17.37 -7.16 -0.30
N GLY A 76 -17.50 -5.83 -0.26
CA GLY A 76 -16.36 -4.92 -0.19
C GLY A 76 -15.91 -4.30 -1.50
N ALA A 77 -16.78 -4.24 -2.48
CA ALA A 77 -16.51 -3.46 -3.68
C ALA A 77 -16.29 -1.99 -3.32
N ARG A 78 -15.23 -1.39 -3.86
CA ARG A 78 -14.82 -0.01 -3.54
C ARG A 78 -15.78 0.99 -4.16
N CYS A 79 -16.37 1.85 -3.33
CA CYS A 79 -17.19 2.97 -3.74
C CYS A 79 -17.07 4.09 -2.70
N VAL A 80 -15.90 4.73 -2.64
CA VAL A 80 -15.64 5.80 -1.67
C VAL A 80 -16.00 7.13 -2.30
N ALA A 81 -16.77 7.96 -1.60
CA ALA A 81 -17.11 9.30 -2.06
C ALA A 81 -15.83 10.16 -2.23
N ASN A 82 -15.89 11.07 -3.20
CA ASN A 82 -14.76 11.92 -3.61
C ASN A 82 -13.55 11.11 -4.12
N THR A 83 -13.76 9.90 -4.61
CA THR A 83 -12.79 9.15 -5.38
C THR A 83 -13.32 8.92 -6.78
N PHE A 84 -12.41 8.73 -7.74
CA PHE A 84 -12.77 8.46 -9.13
C PHE A 84 -13.78 7.30 -9.27
N ASP A 85 -13.57 6.19 -8.54
CA ASP A 85 -14.49 5.05 -8.58
C ASP A 85 -15.86 5.35 -7.99
N GLY A 86 -15.89 6.06 -6.85
CA GLY A 86 -17.16 6.43 -6.20
C GLY A 86 -17.98 7.40 -7.04
N GLU A 87 -17.33 8.40 -7.63
CA GLU A 87 -18.01 9.37 -8.51
C GLU A 87 -18.51 8.71 -9.78
N ARG A 88 -17.71 7.88 -10.44
CA ARG A 88 -18.15 7.13 -11.62
C ARG A 88 -19.37 6.26 -11.33
N CYS A 89 -19.37 5.51 -10.23
CA CYS A 89 -20.51 4.69 -9.84
C CYS A 89 -21.75 5.56 -9.57
N LEU A 90 -21.58 6.68 -8.88
CA LEU A 90 -22.69 7.59 -8.55
C LEU A 90 -23.28 8.25 -9.81
N TYR A 91 -22.43 8.73 -10.73
CA TYR A 91 -22.89 9.37 -11.97
C TYR A 91 -23.45 8.37 -12.99
N ALA A 92 -22.88 7.16 -13.04
CA ALA A 92 -23.41 6.09 -13.90
C ALA A 92 -24.79 5.59 -13.45
N SER A 93 -25.11 5.71 -12.16
CA SER A 93 -26.37 5.23 -11.61
C SER A 93 -27.53 6.14 -12.03
N LEU A 94 -28.37 5.68 -12.96
CA LEU A 94 -29.58 6.35 -13.38
C LEU A 94 -30.73 6.11 -12.38
N ASN A 95 -30.65 5.07 -11.57
CA ASN A 95 -31.67 4.71 -10.58
C ASN A 95 -31.41 5.44 -9.24
N MET A 96 -32.45 6.14 -8.73
CA MET A 96 -32.38 6.87 -7.46
C MET A 96 -32.16 5.95 -6.26
N GLU A 97 -32.66 4.72 -6.29
CA GLU A 97 -32.44 3.75 -5.22
C GLU A 97 -30.97 3.36 -5.11
N ILE A 98 -30.30 3.09 -6.25
CA ILE A 98 -28.87 2.80 -6.29
C ILE A 98 -28.06 4.02 -5.82
N ARG A 99 -28.44 5.24 -6.25
CA ARG A 99 -27.78 6.47 -5.79
C ARG A 99 -27.88 6.65 -4.28
N ASN A 100 -29.05 6.40 -3.70
CA ASN A 100 -29.25 6.48 -2.26
C ASN A 100 -28.43 5.40 -1.54
N LEU A 101 -28.45 4.18 -2.04
CA LEU A 101 -27.65 3.06 -1.51
C LEU A 101 -26.15 3.36 -1.54
N LEU A 102 -25.62 3.96 -2.61
CA LEU A 102 -24.22 4.40 -2.70
C LEU A 102 -23.91 5.53 -1.70
N ARG A 103 -24.86 6.44 -1.46
CA ARG A 103 -24.71 7.54 -0.50
C ARG A 103 -24.78 7.06 0.95
N ASP A 104 -25.71 6.19 1.27
CA ASP A 104 -25.95 5.74 2.67
C ASP A 104 -24.80 4.84 3.16
N ARG A 105 -24.18 4.06 2.29
CA ARG A 105 -23.04 3.20 2.63
C ARG A 105 -21.68 3.90 2.73
N LYS A 106 -21.62 5.22 2.62
CA LYS A 106 -20.39 6.01 2.79
C LYS A 106 -19.64 5.76 4.11
N VAL A 107 -20.38 5.46 5.16
CA VAL A 107 -19.85 5.34 6.54
C VAL A 107 -19.33 3.93 6.83
N ILE A 108 -19.80 2.90 6.12
CA ILE A 108 -19.54 1.49 6.47
C ILE A 108 -18.36 0.92 5.67
N THR A 109 -18.05 1.42 4.47
CA THR A 109 -17.06 0.80 3.58
C THR A 109 -15.61 1.25 3.82
N SER A 110 -15.37 2.30 4.57
CA SER A 110 -13.98 2.78 4.79
C SER A 110 -13.22 2.04 5.88
N SER A 111 -13.90 1.40 6.84
CA SER A 111 -13.22 0.79 7.99
C SER A 111 -13.24 -0.75 8.02
N THR A 112 -14.14 -1.42 7.28
CA THR A 112 -14.35 -2.87 7.48
C THR A 112 -13.78 -3.79 6.40
N MET A 113 -13.35 -3.29 5.24
CA MET A 113 -12.92 -4.16 4.13
C MET A 113 -11.69 -3.71 3.32
N ARG A 114 -10.91 -2.76 3.78
CA ARG A 114 -9.51 -2.77 3.40
C ARG A 114 -8.87 -3.90 4.21
N ARG A 115 -8.59 -5.02 3.57
CA ARG A 115 -7.40 -5.78 3.99
C ARG A 115 -6.27 -4.80 3.78
N ASP A 116 -5.89 -4.16 4.86
CA ASP A 116 -4.75 -3.26 4.88
C ASP A 116 -3.56 -4.07 4.39
N ALA A 117 -2.79 -3.52 3.47
CA ALA A 117 -1.60 -4.18 2.95
C ALA A 117 -0.66 -4.58 4.09
N TYR A 118 -0.68 -3.82 5.19
CA TYR A 118 0.10 -4.12 6.38
C TYR A 118 -0.48 -5.29 7.18
N ASP A 119 -1.79 -5.36 7.38
CA ASP A 119 -2.45 -6.49 8.04
C ASP A 119 -2.25 -7.79 7.23
N GLU A 120 -2.33 -7.71 5.91
CA GLU A 120 -2.06 -8.84 5.02
C GLU A 120 -0.59 -9.26 5.08
N PHE A 121 0.34 -8.31 5.15
CA PHE A 121 1.75 -8.59 5.36
C PHE A 121 1.97 -9.36 6.67
N LEU A 122 1.39 -8.91 7.79
CA LEU A 122 1.54 -9.56 9.09
C LEU A 122 0.92 -10.97 9.09
N ARG A 123 -0.21 -11.15 8.43
CA ARG A 123 -0.83 -12.47 8.24
C ARG A 123 0.09 -13.41 7.46
N ARG A 124 0.67 -12.94 6.37
CA ARG A 124 1.65 -13.72 5.59
C ARG A 124 2.91 -14.04 6.38
N CYS A 125 3.36 -13.16 7.26
CA CYS A 125 4.47 -13.48 8.15
C CYS A 125 4.17 -14.67 9.07
N LEU A 126 2.91 -14.86 9.46
CA LEU A 126 2.50 -16.01 10.27
C LEU A 126 2.31 -17.28 9.44
N GLU A 127 1.79 -17.17 8.22
CA GLU A 127 1.45 -18.33 7.37
C GLU A 127 2.66 -18.92 6.64
N ASP A 128 3.58 -18.04 6.20
CA ASP A 128 4.80 -18.46 5.54
C ASP A 128 5.89 -18.73 6.57
N SER A 129 6.51 -19.91 6.51
CA SER A 129 7.64 -20.27 7.38
C SER A 129 8.98 -19.66 6.94
N GLU A 130 8.99 -18.75 5.96
CA GLU A 130 10.20 -18.05 5.50
C GLU A 130 10.77 -17.15 6.60
N HIS A 131 12.09 -17.22 6.79
CA HIS A 131 12.84 -16.48 7.81
C HIS A 131 12.44 -16.77 9.27
N CYS A 132 11.67 -17.85 9.53
CA CYS A 132 11.40 -18.29 10.89
C CYS A 132 12.68 -18.77 11.56
N ASP A 133 12.93 -18.31 12.78
CA ASP A 133 14.15 -18.59 13.57
C ASP A 133 13.86 -19.39 14.85
N VAL A 134 12.59 -19.71 15.11
CA VAL A 134 12.13 -20.57 16.19
C VAL A 134 10.92 -21.40 15.75
N THR A 135 10.86 -22.66 16.19
CA THR A 135 9.71 -23.54 15.96
C THR A 135 9.22 -24.06 17.31
N PHE A 136 7.96 -23.85 17.62
CA PHE A 136 7.33 -24.43 18.80
C PHE A 136 6.75 -25.81 18.45
N ASN A 137 7.13 -26.83 19.22
CA ASN A 137 6.51 -28.16 19.10
C ASN A 137 5.42 -28.27 20.17
N VAL A 138 4.16 -28.15 19.75
CA VAL A 138 2.99 -28.18 20.61
C VAL A 138 2.30 -29.54 20.44
N LEU A 139 2.47 -30.44 21.40
CA LEU A 139 1.88 -31.80 21.38
C LEU A 139 2.16 -32.59 20.08
N GLY A 140 3.31 -32.34 19.43
CA GLY A 140 3.71 -32.99 18.17
C GLY A 140 3.47 -32.15 16.91
N GLU A 141 2.72 -31.07 16.99
CA GLU A 141 2.56 -30.12 15.89
C GLU A 141 3.65 -29.04 15.93
N ALA A 142 4.26 -28.76 14.78
CA ALA A 142 5.30 -27.76 14.62
C ALA A 142 4.69 -26.41 14.22
N VAL A 143 4.89 -25.38 15.05
CA VAL A 143 4.44 -24.00 14.79
C VAL A 143 5.67 -23.13 14.61
N PRO A 144 6.06 -22.78 13.37
CA PRO A 144 7.17 -21.87 13.10
C PRO A 144 6.81 -20.43 13.47
N ALA A 145 7.80 -19.65 13.91
CA ALA A 145 7.60 -18.27 14.33
C ALA A 145 8.89 -17.45 14.24
N HIS A 146 8.74 -16.12 14.42
CA HIS A 146 9.83 -15.15 14.42
C HIS A 146 10.06 -14.62 15.83
N ARG A 147 11.28 -14.80 16.36
CA ARG A 147 11.66 -14.34 17.72
C ARG A 147 11.43 -12.84 17.89
N CYS A 148 11.79 -12.04 16.89
CA CYS A 148 11.63 -10.59 16.93
C CYS A 148 10.16 -10.17 17.14
N VAL A 149 9.22 -10.80 16.42
CA VAL A 149 7.79 -10.53 16.56
C VAL A 149 7.30 -10.92 17.96
N LEU A 150 7.64 -12.12 18.42
CA LEU A 150 7.22 -12.61 19.73
C LEU A 150 7.78 -11.77 20.89
N ALA A 151 9.06 -11.39 20.78
CA ALA A 151 9.74 -10.57 21.79
C ALA A 151 9.16 -9.15 21.85
N ALA A 152 8.82 -8.56 20.70
CA ALA A 152 8.21 -7.24 20.63
C ALA A 152 6.81 -7.20 21.27
N ARG A 153 6.03 -8.27 21.08
CA ARG A 153 4.62 -8.31 21.43
C ARG A 153 4.33 -8.88 22.81
N CYS A 154 5.25 -9.64 23.39
CA CYS A 154 4.99 -10.35 24.64
C CYS A 154 6.23 -10.44 25.53
N GLU A 155 6.14 -9.83 26.71
CA GLU A 155 7.21 -9.84 27.71
C GLU A 155 7.65 -11.25 28.13
N PHE A 156 6.68 -12.20 28.23
CA PHE A 156 7.00 -13.59 28.52
C PHE A 156 7.92 -14.21 27.46
N PHE A 157 7.60 -13.99 26.18
CA PHE A 157 8.45 -14.49 25.09
C PHE A 157 9.78 -13.77 25.07
N ARG A 158 9.81 -12.45 25.26
CA ARG A 158 11.05 -11.67 25.30
C ARG A 158 12.04 -12.22 26.32
N ARG A 159 11.61 -12.48 27.55
CA ARG A 159 12.45 -13.06 28.59
C ARG A 159 12.80 -14.54 28.30
N SER A 160 11.79 -15.33 27.96
CA SER A 160 12.00 -16.77 27.75
C SER A 160 12.93 -17.08 26.59
N LEU A 161 12.90 -16.29 25.50
CA LEU A 161 13.75 -16.46 24.33
C LEU A 161 15.20 -16.12 24.62
N VAL A 162 15.47 -15.21 25.56
CA VAL A 162 16.82 -14.83 25.97
C VAL A 162 17.35 -15.78 27.06
N GLU A 163 16.52 -16.18 28.02
CA GLU A 163 16.96 -16.95 29.18
C GLU A 163 16.78 -18.48 28.97
N LYS A 164 15.54 -18.91 28.90
CA LYS A 164 15.16 -20.33 28.93
C LYS A 164 15.38 -21.04 27.59
N TRP A 165 15.13 -20.32 26.50
CA TRP A 165 15.15 -20.87 25.14
C TRP A 165 16.28 -20.27 24.28
N ALA A 166 17.28 -19.68 24.92
CA ALA A 166 18.46 -19.13 24.23
C ALA A 166 19.10 -20.17 23.31
N GLY A 167 19.26 -19.81 22.03
CA GLY A 167 19.92 -20.66 21.03
C GLY A 167 19.12 -21.94 20.61
N ARG A 168 17.94 -22.18 21.13
CA ARG A 168 17.11 -23.35 20.74
C ARG A 168 16.29 -23.02 19.49
N GLN A 169 16.51 -23.76 18.42
CA GLN A 169 15.66 -23.65 17.22
C GLN A 169 14.28 -24.30 17.43
N VAL A 170 14.21 -25.39 18.22
CA VAL A 170 12.95 -26.07 18.51
C VAL A 170 12.65 -25.98 20.02
N VAL A 171 11.49 -25.47 20.36
CA VAL A 171 11.03 -25.29 21.74
C VAL A 171 9.83 -26.19 21.99
N PRO A 172 9.95 -27.22 22.87
CA PRO A 172 8.81 -28.06 23.22
C PRO A 172 7.86 -27.33 24.17
N VAL A 173 6.59 -27.32 23.81
CA VAL A 173 5.46 -26.86 24.66
C VAL A 173 4.75 -28.08 25.21
N THR A 174 5.06 -28.42 26.46
CA THR A 174 4.58 -29.67 27.09
C THR A 174 3.43 -29.48 28.08
N HIS A 175 2.93 -28.23 28.20
CA HIS A 175 1.85 -27.97 29.17
C HIS A 175 0.52 -28.55 28.67
N HIS A 176 -0.09 -29.41 29.43
CA HIS A 176 -1.31 -30.18 29.10
C HIS A 176 -2.55 -29.31 28.80
N SER A 177 -2.57 -28.05 29.24
CA SER A 177 -3.68 -27.12 28.98
C SER A 177 -3.49 -26.29 27.69
N VAL A 178 -2.39 -26.50 26.96
CA VAL A 178 -2.10 -25.78 25.73
C VAL A 178 -2.18 -26.75 24.57
N ASP A 179 -3.22 -26.65 23.82
CA ASP A 179 -3.43 -27.41 22.59
C ASP A 179 -2.91 -26.56 21.38
N ALA A 180 -2.66 -27.20 20.26
CA ALA A 180 -2.10 -26.55 19.08
C ALA A 180 -3.02 -25.47 18.52
N SER A 181 -4.35 -25.67 18.55
CA SER A 181 -5.33 -24.69 18.06
C SER A 181 -5.35 -23.42 18.92
N ILE A 182 -5.30 -23.58 20.24
CA ILE A 182 -5.21 -22.44 21.18
C ILE A 182 -3.89 -21.69 20.97
N PHE A 183 -2.79 -22.43 20.77
CA PHE A 183 -1.48 -21.83 20.52
C PHE A 183 -1.47 -21.05 19.19
N GLN A 184 -2.09 -21.58 18.14
CA GLN A 184 -2.23 -20.90 16.86
C GLN A 184 -3.06 -19.61 16.96
N ILE A 185 -4.17 -19.60 17.70
CA ILE A 185 -4.98 -18.41 17.97
C ILE A 185 -4.14 -17.34 18.71
N MET A 186 -3.36 -17.74 19.71
CA MET A 186 -2.45 -16.84 20.40
C MET A 186 -1.40 -16.27 19.45
N MET A 187 -0.80 -17.08 18.58
CA MET A 187 0.15 -16.64 17.59
C MET A 187 -0.49 -15.65 16.61
N GLN A 188 -1.69 -15.93 16.11
CA GLN A 188 -2.43 -15.01 15.26
C GLN A 188 -2.64 -13.66 15.95
N TYR A 189 -3.03 -13.66 17.22
CA TYR A 189 -3.17 -12.41 17.99
C TYR A 189 -1.86 -11.65 18.13
N LEU A 190 -0.74 -12.32 18.41
CA LEU A 190 0.56 -11.68 18.54
C LEU A 190 1.03 -11.01 17.23
N TYR A 191 0.74 -11.63 16.09
CA TYR A 191 1.12 -11.11 14.78
C TYR A 191 0.18 -10.02 14.27
N THR A 192 -1.13 -10.21 14.38
CA THR A 192 -2.12 -9.36 13.71
C THR A 192 -2.91 -8.45 14.66
N GLY A 193 -2.81 -8.65 15.96
CA GLY A 193 -3.63 -7.96 16.95
C GLY A 193 -5.12 -8.34 16.91
N SER A 194 -5.51 -9.28 16.07
CA SER A 194 -6.89 -9.74 15.90
C SER A 194 -7.01 -11.24 16.06
N HIS A 195 -8.12 -11.69 16.63
CA HIS A 195 -8.50 -13.09 16.69
C HIS A 195 -9.84 -13.23 15.93
N ARG A 196 -9.80 -13.64 14.68
CA ARG A 196 -10.99 -14.04 13.95
C ARG A 196 -11.18 -15.55 14.07
N ASN A 197 -12.08 -15.98 14.94
CA ASN A 197 -12.66 -17.32 14.83
C ASN A 197 -13.58 -17.36 13.61
N GLN A 198 -13.21 -18.13 12.59
CA GLN A 198 -14.03 -18.35 11.40
C GLN A 198 -15.37 -19.09 11.69
N HIS A 199 -15.66 -19.46 12.93
CA HIS A 199 -16.77 -20.39 13.27
C HIS A 199 -17.75 -19.92 14.35
N SER A 200 -17.74 -18.68 14.85
CA SER A 200 -18.83 -18.27 15.76
C SER A 200 -19.15 -16.77 15.64
N ALA A 201 -20.35 -16.52 15.16
CA ALA A 201 -20.98 -15.19 15.12
C ALA A 201 -21.42 -14.68 16.51
N GLU A 202 -21.12 -15.39 17.60
CA GLU A 202 -21.66 -15.12 18.94
C GLU A 202 -20.65 -14.59 19.97
N SER A 203 -19.40 -14.31 19.59
CA SER A 203 -18.38 -13.79 20.53
C SER A 203 -18.08 -12.31 20.29
N GLU A 204 -19.11 -11.47 20.21
CA GLU A 204 -19.02 -10.02 20.01
C GLU A 204 -18.70 -9.20 21.27
N ALA A 205 -18.40 -9.82 22.41
CA ALA A 205 -18.54 -9.16 23.70
C ALA A 205 -17.24 -8.70 24.38
N ILE A 206 -16.05 -8.76 23.78
CA ILE A 206 -14.83 -8.12 24.33
C ILE A 206 -14.03 -7.47 23.20
N LEU A 207 -14.59 -6.44 22.61
CA LEU A 207 -13.90 -5.53 21.71
C LEU A 207 -13.42 -4.32 22.49
N LEU A 208 -12.19 -4.37 22.98
CA LEU A 208 -11.38 -3.17 23.10
C LEU A 208 -11.24 -2.61 21.67
N GLU A 209 -11.38 -1.29 21.51
CA GLU A 209 -11.49 -0.64 20.19
C GLU A 209 -10.38 -1.09 19.23
N PRO A 210 -10.71 -1.56 18.02
CA PRO A 210 -9.74 -2.12 17.06
C PRO A 210 -8.60 -1.16 16.70
N THR A 211 -8.85 0.14 16.76
CA THR A 211 -7.89 1.22 16.48
C THR A 211 -6.74 1.27 17.47
N HIS A 212 -7.02 1.12 18.76
CA HIS A 212 -5.99 1.19 19.81
C HIS A 212 -4.98 0.02 19.73
N TYR A 213 -5.45 -1.16 19.36
CA TYR A 213 -4.57 -2.33 19.20
C TYR A 213 -3.63 -2.19 18.01
N ARG A 214 -4.11 -1.65 16.91
CA ARG A 214 -3.29 -1.41 15.72
C ARG A 214 -2.17 -0.41 16.01
N GLU A 215 -2.50 0.71 16.63
CA GLU A 215 -1.50 1.70 17.01
C GLU A 215 -0.44 1.10 17.97
N GLN A 216 -0.86 0.28 18.91
CA GLN A 216 0.07 -0.38 19.82
C GLN A 216 0.98 -1.36 19.06
N LEU A 217 0.45 -2.18 18.17
CA LEU A 217 1.20 -3.11 17.33
C LEU A 217 2.20 -2.36 16.43
N GLN A 218 1.78 -1.27 15.82
CA GLN A 218 2.65 -0.42 15.00
C GLN A 218 3.79 0.20 15.82
N ARG A 219 3.51 0.66 17.03
CA ARG A 219 4.55 1.17 17.96
C ARG A 219 5.52 0.08 18.40
N ASP A 220 5.03 -1.10 18.74
CA ASP A 220 5.85 -2.23 19.15
C ASP A 220 6.82 -2.64 18.03
N PHE A 221 6.35 -2.66 16.78
CA PHE A 221 7.20 -2.99 15.64
C PHE A 221 8.08 -1.83 15.20
N ALA A 222 7.64 -0.58 15.32
CA ALA A 222 8.47 0.60 15.03
C ALA A 222 9.73 0.68 15.91
N ALA A 223 9.70 0.05 17.09
CA ALA A 223 10.83 -0.01 18.02
C ALA A 223 11.84 -1.16 17.71
N LEU A 224 11.52 -2.06 16.78
CA LEU A 224 12.36 -3.22 16.45
C LEU A 224 13.69 -2.85 15.77
N PRO A 225 13.73 -1.99 14.72
CA PRO A 225 15.00 -1.60 14.13
C PRO A 225 15.77 -0.69 15.10
N VAL A 226 17.05 -1.03 15.35
CA VAL A 226 17.89 -0.27 16.28
C VAL A 226 19.06 0.35 15.54
N GLU A 227 19.20 1.65 15.61
CA GLU A 227 20.39 2.37 15.20
C GLU A 227 21.44 2.27 16.32
N LEU A 228 22.62 1.76 15.99
CA LEU A 228 23.72 1.67 16.94
C LEU A 228 24.42 3.02 17.09
N ALA A 229 24.90 3.30 18.32
CA ALA A 229 25.75 4.45 18.54
C ALA A 229 26.98 4.42 17.61
N PRO A 230 27.50 5.59 17.19
CA PRO A 230 28.60 5.66 16.18
C PRO A 230 29.84 4.85 16.53
N GLU A 231 30.10 4.60 17.81
CA GLU A 231 31.26 3.84 18.30
C GLU A 231 31.00 2.32 18.42
N ALA A 232 29.72 1.90 18.26
CA ALA A 232 29.34 0.51 18.40
C ALA A 232 29.43 -0.24 17.06
N THR A 233 30.19 -1.31 17.01
CA THR A 233 30.25 -2.19 15.83
C THR A 233 29.43 -3.46 16.06
N PRO A 234 28.83 -4.05 15.02
CA PRO A 234 28.01 -5.27 15.14
C PRO A 234 28.71 -6.45 15.80
N GLY A 235 30.04 -6.49 15.79
CA GLY A 235 30.87 -7.54 16.41
C GLY A 235 31.07 -7.37 17.92
N ASN A 236 30.89 -6.16 18.47
CA ASN A 236 31.11 -5.85 19.89
C ASN A 236 29.79 -5.81 20.68
N VAL A 237 28.67 -6.06 20.04
CA VAL A 237 27.37 -5.84 20.65
C VAL A 237 26.91 -7.10 21.34
N SER A 238 27.13 -7.16 22.64
CA SER A 238 26.45 -8.05 23.60
C SER A 238 24.92 -7.90 23.56
N PHE A 239 24.40 -6.88 22.86
CA PHE A 239 22.99 -6.54 22.73
C PHE A 239 22.13 -7.62 22.08
N LEU A 240 22.69 -8.49 21.25
CA LEU A 240 21.94 -9.59 20.64
C LEU A 240 21.43 -10.61 21.67
N SER A 241 22.11 -10.68 22.84
CA SER A 241 21.73 -11.56 23.92
C SER A 241 21.03 -10.87 25.09
N GLU A 242 21.33 -9.59 25.36
CA GLU A 242 20.80 -8.88 26.54
C GLU A 242 19.55 -8.02 26.26
N GLY A 243 19.38 -7.54 25.00
CA GLY A 243 18.28 -6.64 24.63
C GLY A 243 17.04 -7.30 24.01
N GLY A 244 17.07 -8.58 23.66
CA GLY A 244 15.93 -9.30 23.07
C GLY A 244 15.52 -8.81 21.68
N ASN A 245 16.40 -8.09 20.94
CA ASN A 245 16.07 -7.55 19.63
C ASN A 245 16.02 -8.61 18.53
N HIS A 246 16.79 -9.70 18.65
CA HIS A 246 16.82 -10.81 17.67
C HIS A 246 17.07 -10.39 16.22
N ALA A 247 17.84 -9.30 16.00
CA ALA A 247 18.22 -8.87 14.66
C ALA A 247 19.07 -9.95 13.95
N ASP A 248 18.81 -10.16 12.68
CA ASP A 248 19.45 -11.17 11.84
C ASP A 248 20.23 -10.58 10.66
N ILE A 249 20.19 -9.26 10.51
CA ILE A 249 20.89 -8.48 9.48
C ILE A 249 21.26 -7.08 10.01
N CYS A 250 22.37 -6.54 9.49
CA CYS A 250 22.81 -5.17 9.78
C CYS A 250 23.00 -4.40 8.48
N PHE A 251 22.47 -3.18 8.40
CA PHE A 251 22.79 -2.24 7.33
C PHE A 251 23.75 -1.17 7.82
N ARG A 252 24.77 -0.88 7.00
CA ARG A 252 25.68 0.24 7.22
C ARG A 252 25.38 1.35 6.24
N VAL A 253 24.97 2.52 6.75
CA VAL A 253 24.59 3.70 5.98
C VAL A 253 25.44 4.88 6.43
N HIS A 254 26.34 5.36 5.59
CA HIS A 254 27.27 6.44 5.92
C HIS A 254 28.00 6.22 7.27
N GLY A 255 28.42 4.97 7.53
CA GLY A 255 29.12 4.62 8.76
C GLY A 255 28.25 4.35 9.99
N ARG A 256 26.95 4.64 9.94
CA ARG A 256 25.98 4.26 11.00
C ARG A 256 25.46 2.85 10.76
N HIS A 257 25.25 2.09 11.81
CA HIS A 257 24.80 0.71 11.77
C HIS A 257 23.34 0.59 12.23
N PHE A 258 22.52 -0.07 11.43
CA PHE A 258 21.11 -0.33 11.70
C PHE A 258 20.88 -1.84 11.81
N LEU A 259 20.51 -2.29 13.01
CA LEU A 259 20.12 -3.69 13.25
C LEU A 259 18.70 -3.90 12.79
N CYS A 260 18.50 -4.85 11.89
CA CYS A 260 17.24 -5.08 11.22
C CYS A 260 16.86 -6.57 11.20
N HIS A 261 15.66 -6.85 10.66
CA HIS A 261 15.10 -8.19 10.58
C HIS A 261 14.67 -8.50 9.14
N LYS A 262 15.18 -9.58 8.58
CA LYS A 262 14.94 -10.02 7.19
C LYS A 262 13.46 -10.17 6.90
N VAL A 263 12.70 -10.73 7.83
CA VAL A 263 11.25 -10.96 7.65
C VAL A 263 10.48 -9.69 7.28
N PHE A 264 10.78 -8.55 7.92
CA PHE A 264 10.13 -7.28 7.60
C PHE A 264 10.59 -6.73 6.25
N LEU A 265 11.89 -6.75 6.00
CA LEU A 265 12.48 -6.20 4.77
C LEU A 265 12.11 -7.00 3.53
N CYS A 266 12.31 -8.32 3.54
CA CYS A 266 12.06 -9.17 2.38
C CYS A 266 10.57 -9.27 2.02
N LYS A 267 9.67 -9.23 3.01
CA LYS A 267 8.23 -9.32 2.75
C LYS A 267 7.57 -7.99 2.37
N ARG A 268 8.22 -6.86 2.70
CA ARG A 268 7.69 -5.52 2.38
C ARG A 268 8.30 -4.91 1.12
N SER A 269 9.48 -5.36 0.69
CA SER A 269 10.20 -4.82 -0.46
C SER A 269 10.84 -5.92 -1.29
N GLU A 270 10.51 -5.97 -2.56
CA GLU A 270 11.16 -6.87 -3.52
C GLU A 270 12.64 -6.52 -3.72
N TYR A 271 13.00 -5.24 -3.62
CA TYR A 271 14.40 -4.80 -3.67
C TYR A 271 15.20 -5.39 -2.52
N PHE A 272 14.73 -5.26 -1.28
CA PHE A 272 15.45 -5.82 -0.14
C PHE A 272 15.44 -7.35 -0.15
N ARG A 273 14.40 -7.98 -0.67
CA ARG A 273 14.39 -9.44 -0.88
C ARG A 273 15.51 -9.85 -1.81
N ALA A 274 15.60 -9.26 -2.99
CA ALA A 274 16.65 -9.57 -3.96
C ALA A 274 18.04 -9.26 -3.38
N LEU A 275 18.22 -8.10 -2.74
CA LEU A 275 19.47 -7.70 -2.14
C LEU A 275 19.95 -8.68 -1.06
N ILE A 276 19.05 -9.18 -0.22
CA ILE A 276 19.37 -10.06 0.90
C ILE A 276 19.55 -11.51 0.43
N GLU A 277 18.70 -12.00 -0.48
CA GLU A 277 18.73 -13.39 -0.95
C GLU A 277 19.84 -13.63 -1.95
N ASP A 278 20.05 -12.72 -2.93
CA ASP A 278 21.05 -12.91 -3.98
C ASP A 278 22.49 -12.65 -3.51
N HIS A 279 22.69 -11.67 -2.63
CA HIS A 279 24.04 -11.37 -2.11
C HIS A 279 24.54 -12.35 -1.05
N PHE A 280 23.64 -13.05 -0.34
CA PHE A 280 24.04 -14.00 0.70
C PHE A 280 24.33 -15.41 0.20
N THR A 281 24.00 -15.74 -1.04
CA THR A 281 24.41 -17.00 -1.69
C THR A 281 25.91 -16.99 -2.05
N GLU A 282 26.54 -15.83 -2.24
CA GLU A 282 27.95 -15.72 -2.64
C GLU A 282 28.89 -15.17 -1.53
N ALA A 283 28.37 -14.41 -0.58
CA ALA A 283 29.16 -13.92 0.53
C ALA A 283 29.22 -14.99 1.62
N SER A 284 30.28 -15.84 1.55
CA SER A 284 30.80 -16.72 2.59
C SER A 284 30.25 -16.38 3.98
N LEU A 285 29.44 -17.29 4.51
CA LEU A 285 29.19 -17.41 5.94
C LEU A 285 30.55 -17.31 6.64
N PRO A 286 30.80 -16.33 7.51
CA PRO A 286 32.02 -16.34 8.31
C PRO A 286 32.05 -17.64 9.10
N SER A 287 33.14 -18.35 9.00
CA SER A 287 33.38 -19.69 9.59
C SER A 287 33.29 -19.72 11.13
N SER A 288 32.93 -18.63 11.78
CA SER A 288 32.64 -18.52 13.21
C SER A 288 31.26 -17.91 13.43
N GLY A 289 30.30 -18.73 13.78
CA GLY A 289 28.85 -18.51 13.82
C GLY A 289 28.30 -17.45 14.79
N ARG A 290 28.85 -16.23 14.80
CA ARG A 290 28.38 -15.13 15.68
C ARG A 290 28.36 -13.73 15.07
N GLN A 291 28.71 -13.53 13.81
CA GLN A 291 28.67 -12.19 13.23
C GLN A 291 27.44 -12.03 12.35
N LEU A 292 26.70 -10.94 12.57
CA LEU A 292 25.59 -10.54 11.69
C LEU A 292 26.15 -10.16 10.31
N PRO A 293 25.47 -10.57 9.22
CA PRO A 293 25.78 -10.08 7.91
C PRO A 293 25.56 -8.56 7.85
N VAL A 294 26.53 -7.84 7.27
CA VAL A 294 26.49 -6.38 7.13
C VAL A 294 26.40 -6.02 5.66
N ILE A 295 25.34 -5.30 5.28
CA ILE A 295 25.17 -4.76 3.94
C ILE A 295 25.42 -3.26 3.96
N GLU A 296 26.23 -2.74 3.04
CA GLU A 296 26.47 -1.31 2.92
C GLU A 296 25.55 -0.67 1.90
N LEU A 297 24.86 0.40 2.32
CA LEU A 297 24.03 1.25 1.45
C LEU A 297 24.69 2.62 1.33
N GLN A 298 24.99 3.03 0.08
CA GLN A 298 25.72 4.28 -0.19
C GLN A 298 24.83 5.41 -0.71
N GLN A 299 23.63 5.09 -1.23
CA GLN A 299 22.79 6.04 -1.96
C GLN A 299 21.68 6.67 -1.11
N VAL A 300 21.70 6.49 0.19
CA VAL A 300 20.67 6.97 1.11
C VAL A 300 21.31 7.57 2.35
N THR A 301 20.75 8.64 2.88
CA THR A 301 21.20 9.20 4.16
C THR A 301 20.65 8.38 5.34
N PRO A 302 21.32 8.38 6.50
CA PRO A 302 20.83 7.67 7.68
C PRO A 302 19.43 8.10 8.13
N GLU A 303 19.13 9.38 8.01
CA GLU A 303 17.83 9.96 8.36
C GLU A 303 16.71 9.45 7.45
N VAL A 304 16.95 9.44 6.13
CA VAL A 304 16.01 8.90 5.13
C VAL A 304 15.84 7.39 5.33
N PHE A 305 16.94 6.66 5.57
CA PHE A 305 16.88 5.23 5.84
C PHE A 305 16.09 4.93 7.12
N GLY A 306 16.23 5.77 8.14
CA GLY A 306 15.40 5.70 9.36
C GLY A 306 13.90 5.86 9.09
N CYS A 307 13.51 6.75 8.15
CA CYS A 307 12.12 6.89 7.71
C CYS A 307 11.63 5.65 6.95
N ILE A 308 12.48 5.08 6.09
CA ILE A 308 12.17 3.84 5.36
C ILE A 308 11.95 2.68 6.33
N LEU A 309 12.86 2.48 7.29
CA LEU A 309 12.71 1.44 8.30
C LEU A 309 11.44 1.63 9.12
N HIS A 310 11.16 2.86 9.53
CA HIS A 310 9.95 3.16 10.28
C HIS A 310 8.69 2.74 9.51
N HIS A 311 8.59 3.09 8.23
CA HIS A 311 7.48 2.65 7.38
C HIS A 311 7.45 1.13 7.18
N VAL A 312 8.59 0.49 6.90
CA VAL A 312 8.65 -0.97 6.67
C VAL A 312 8.15 -1.75 7.89
N TYR A 313 8.46 -1.29 9.10
CA TYR A 313 8.09 -1.96 10.34
C TYR A 313 6.69 -1.60 10.85
N SER A 314 6.24 -0.36 10.69
CA SER A 314 5.01 0.15 11.30
C SER A 314 3.94 0.60 10.31
N ASP A 315 4.28 0.78 9.05
CA ASP A 315 3.40 1.38 8.02
C ASP A 315 2.97 2.83 8.33
N MET A 316 3.66 3.50 9.27
CA MET A 316 3.34 4.86 9.69
C MET A 316 4.12 5.88 8.84
N ASP A 317 3.57 7.08 8.70
CA ASP A 317 4.11 8.21 7.95
C ASP A 317 4.47 9.42 8.82
N ASP A 318 4.42 9.27 10.15
CA ASP A 318 4.64 10.33 11.13
C ASP A 318 6.07 10.91 11.13
N LYS A 319 7.03 10.21 10.51
CA LYS A 319 8.39 10.72 10.27
C LYS A 319 8.56 11.51 8.97
N LEU A 320 7.52 11.59 8.14
CA LEU A 320 7.55 12.42 6.94
C LEU A 320 7.37 13.90 7.31
N SER A 321 8.24 14.73 6.80
CA SER A 321 8.24 16.18 6.96
C SER A 321 8.42 16.88 5.63
N ALA A 322 8.17 18.20 5.58
CA ALA A 322 8.42 19.00 4.39
C ALA A 322 9.89 18.93 3.91
N ASP A 323 10.82 18.80 4.85
CA ASP A 323 12.25 18.81 4.57
C ASP A 323 12.76 17.49 3.98
N ASN A 324 12.13 16.35 4.31
CA ASN A 324 12.64 15.03 3.94
C ASN A 324 11.77 14.28 2.92
N VAL A 325 10.54 14.71 2.68
CA VAL A 325 9.55 13.95 1.90
C VAL A 325 10.01 13.65 0.47
N TRP A 326 10.76 14.52 -0.15
CA TRP A 326 11.28 14.34 -1.50
C TRP A 326 12.40 13.30 -1.55
N ASP A 327 13.31 13.34 -0.59
CA ASP A 327 14.41 12.37 -0.48
C ASP A 327 13.83 10.98 -0.15
N VAL A 328 12.83 10.94 0.74
CA VAL A 328 12.12 9.69 1.07
C VAL A 328 11.34 9.16 -0.13
N LEU A 329 10.73 10.03 -0.95
CA LEU A 329 10.04 9.63 -2.19
C LEU A 329 11.02 8.97 -3.18
N CYS A 330 12.18 9.60 -3.41
CA CYS A 330 13.23 9.05 -4.27
C CYS A 330 13.70 7.68 -3.77
N ALA A 331 13.97 7.56 -2.48
CA ALA A 331 14.39 6.31 -1.87
C ALA A 331 13.29 5.23 -1.88
N ALA A 332 12.02 5.61 -1.69
CA ALA A 332 10.88 4.71 -1.78
C ALA A 332 10.68 4.14 -3.19
N ASP A 333 11.02 4.92 -4.22
CA ASP A 333 11.00 4.44 -5.60
C ASP A 333 12.13 3.44 -5.86
N VAL A 334 13.35 3.76 -5.45
CA VAL A 334 14.53 2.88 -5.57
C VAL A 334 14.32 1.55 -4.82
N TYR A 335 13.79 1.62 -3.61
CA TYR A 335 13.60 0.44 -2.76
C TYR A 335 12.26 -0.28 -2.99
N LEU A 336 11.53 0.07 -4.06
CA LEU A 336 10.27 -0.56 -4.47
C LEU A 336 9.24 -0.62 -3.33
N LEU A 337 9.00 0.52 -2.69
CA LEU A 337 8.04 0.70 -1.60
C LEU A 337 6.82 1.52 -2.07
N PRO A 338 5.85 0.91 -2.78
CA PRO A 338 4.75 1.65 -3.41
C PRO A 338 3.82 2.33 -2.40
N ASP A 339 3.66 1.76 -1.20
CA ASP A 339 2.84 2.35 -0.14
C ASP A 339 3.47 3.63 0.39
N LEU A 340 4.78 3.61 0.67
CA LEU A 340 5.53 4.79 1.10
C LEU A 340 5.53 5.88 0.03
N LYS A 341 5.68 5.51 -1.25
CA LYS A 341 5.53 6.47 -2.37
C LYS A 341 4.18 7.17 -2.33
N ARG A 342 3.08 6.43 -2.11
CA ARG A 342 1.74 7.02 -2.03
C ARG A 342 1.58 7.93 -0.81
N GLN A 343 2.17 7.57 0.33
CA GLN A 343 2.17 8.40 1.53
C GLN A 343 2.97 9.70 1.31
N CYS A 344 4.16 9.62 0.68
CA CYS A 344 4.92 10.80 0.28
C CYS A 344 4.11 11.70 -0.67
N GLY A 345 3.48 11.12 -1.69
CA GLY A 345 2.62 11.88 -2.61
C GLY A 345 1.47 12.59 -1.90
N ALA A 346 0.81 11.92 -0.94
CA ALA A 346 -0.25 12.53 -0.15
C ALA A 346 0.26 13.65 0.76
N SER A 347 1.49 13.53 1.26
CA SER A 347 2.14 14.58 2.07
C SER A 347 2.52 15.79 1.22
N ILE A 348 3.10 15.57 0.03
CA ILE A 348 3.45 16.62 -0.94
C ILE A 348 2.20 17.38 -1.38
N ALA A 349 1.09 16.67 -1.63
CA ALA A 349 -0.17 17.30 -2.03
C ALA A 349 -0.73 18.30 -1.01
N ARG A 350 -0.43 18.11 0.27
CA ARG A 350 -0.82 19.05 1.34
C ARG A 350 0.00 20.34 1.37
N MET A 351 1.15 20.34 0.69
CA MET A 351 2.12 21.44 0.66
C MET A 351 2.18 22.12 -0.71
N LEU A 352 1.17 21.92 -1.59
CA LEU A 352 1.15 22.53 -2.90
C LEU A 352 1.05 24.05 -2.82
N GLU A 353 1.95 24.72 -3.52
CA GLU A 353 1.98 26.17 -3.71
C GLU A 353 2.01 26.51 -5.19
N VAL A 354 1.63 27.73 -5.54
CA VAL A 354 1.56 28.17 -6.94
C VAL A 354 2.94 28.07 -7.62
N GLU A 355 3.98 28.44 -6.90
CA GLU A 355 5.36 28.49 -7.38
C GLU A 355 5.95 27.08 -7.61
N THR A 356 5.48 26.08 -6.85
CA THR A 356 6.04 24.71 -6.86
C THR A 356 5.20 23.72 -7.65
N VAL A 357 3.95 24.05 -7.97
CA VAL A 357 2.99 23.10 -8.54
C VAL A 357 3.42 22.50 -9.88
N CYS A 358 4.09 23.27 -10.74
CA CYS A 358 4.58 22.78 -12.05
C CYS A 358 5.66 21.71 -11.88
N GLY A 359 6.66 21.97 -11.01
CA GLY A 359 7.70 20.99 -10.69
C GLY A 359 7.12 19.75 -9.99
N THR A 360 6.13 19.93 -9.12
CA THR A 360 5.44 18.83 -8.47
C THR A 360 4.63 17.98 -9.45
N LEU A 361 4.01 18.61 -10.46
CA LEU A 361 3.32 17.88 -11.54
C LEU A 361 4.29 17.02 -12.34
N GLN A 362 5.44 17.57 -12.76
CA GLN A 362 6.46 16.81 -13.48
C GLN A 362 7.02 15.67 -12.64
N ALA A 363 7.28 15.89 -11.34
CA ALA A 363 7.70 14.86 -10.42
C ALA A 363 6.62 13.77 -10.23
N SER A 364 5.34 14.13 -10.16
CA SER A 364 4.24 13.17 -10.04
C SER A 364 4.18 12.21 -11.23
N ARG A 365 4.45 12.70 -12.43
CA ARG A 365 4.55 11.91 -13.67
C ARG A 365 5.78 11.00 -13.65
N LEU A 366 6.94 11.55 -13.29
CA LEU A 366 8.20 10.80 -13.19
C LEU A 366 8.07 9.62 -12.22
N PHE A 367 7.53 9.85 -11.03
CA PHE A 367 7.34 8.82 -10.01
C PHE A 367 6.07 7.99 -10.19
N ARG A 368 5.27 8.23 -11.23
CA ARG A 368 4.00 7.53 -11.52
C ARG A 368 3.03 7.58 -10.33
N LEU A 369 2.72 8.80 -9.88
CA LEU A 369 1.80 9.10 -8.79
C LEU A 369 0.52 9.77 -9.33
N PRO A 370 -0.41 9.04 -9.96
CA PRO A 370 -1.56 9.62 -10.67
C PRO A 370 -2.49 10.41 -9.74
N ARG A 371 -2.54 10.05 -8.45
CA ARG A 371 -3.33 10.81 -7.48
C ARG A 371 -2.74 12.18 -7.19
N LEU A 372 -1.41 12.27 -7.07
CA LEU A 372 -0.71 13.54 -6.89
C LEU A 372 -0.82 14.40 -8.16
N GLU A 373 -0.68 13.79 -9.33
CA GLU A 373 -0.88 14.46 -10.63
C GLU A 373 -2.26 15.12 -10.69
N ASN A 374 -3.33 14.38 -10.43
CA ASN A 374 -4.68 14.92 -10.39
C ASN A 374 -4.84 16.06 -9.37
N GLN A 375 -4.22 15.95 -8.18
CA GLN A 375 -4.28 17.00 -7.16
C GLN A 375 -3.53 18.27 -7.60
N CYS A 376 -2.41 18.13 -8.31
CA CYS A 376 -1.70 19.28 -8.92
C CYS A 376 -2.57 19.97 -9.97
N ILE A 377 -3.21 19.23 -10.86
CA ILE A 377 -4.10 19.78 -11.90
C ILE A 377 -5.32 20.47 -11.29
N GLU A 378 -5.95 19.84 -10.29
CA GLU A 378 -7.06 20.46 -9.55
C GLU A 378 -6.63 21.78 -8.87
N PHE A 379 -5.44 21.80 -8.27
CA PHE A 379 -4.86 23.00 -7.66
C PHE A 379 -4.60 24.09 -8.71
N MET A 380 -4.03 23.73 -9.86
CA MET A 380 -3.81 24.65 -10.99
C MET A 380 -5.13 25.24 -11.48
N ALA A 381 -6.17 24.42 -11.66
CA ALA A 381 -7.51 24.88 -12.08
C ALA A 381 -8.13 25.86 -11.06
N LYS A 382 -7.89 25.68 -9.77
CA LYS A 382 -8.33 26.60 -8.72
C LYS A 382 -7.61 27.93 -8.76
N HIS A 383 -6.30 27.91 -8.98
CA HIS A 383 -5.40 29.07 -8.94
C HIS A 383 -4.96 29.54 -10.32
N LEU A 384 -5.72 29.24 -11.37
CA LEU A 384 -5.35 29.37 -12.78
C LEU A 384 -4.80 30.76 -13.13
N ALA A 385 -5.42 31.84 -12.66
CA ALA A 385 -4.99 33.21 -12.97
C ALA A 385 -3.52 33.50 -12.58
N LYS A 386 -3.01 32.86 -11.54
CA LYS A 386 -1.61 32.97 -11.12
C LYS A 386 -0.72 31.97 -11.85
N VAL A 387 -1.22 30.75 -12.07
CA VAL A 387 -0.46 29.67 -12.71
C VAL A 387 -0.16 30.00 -14.18
N VAL A 388 -1.08 30.63 -14.89
CA VAL A 388 -0.90 31.08 -16.30
C VAL A 388 0.24 32.08 -16.46
N GLU A 389 0.59 32.82 -15.40
CA GLU A 389 1.71 33.80 -15.45
C GLU A 389 3.09 33.12 -15.26
N LEU A 390 3.12 31.83 -14.86
CA LEU A 390 4.38 31.13 -14.60
C LEU A 390 5.05 30.65 -15.90
N PRO A 391 6.33 30.96 -16.14
CA PRO A 391 7.08 30.43 -17.27
C PRO A 391 7.15 28.90 -17.30
N GLU A 392 7.26 28.27 -16.12
CA GLU A 392 7.31 26.81 -15.92
C GLU A 392 6.02 26.15 -16.42
N PHE A 393 4.87 26.79 -16.24
CA PHE A 393 3.60 26.28 -16.75
C PHE A 393 3.57 26.33 -18.29
N HIS A 394 4.10 27.37 -18.88
CA HIS A 394 4.24 27.47 -20.36
C HIS A 394 5.13 26.35 -20.92
N GLU A 395 6.17 25.94 -20.18
CA GLU A 395 7.02 24.82 -20.59
C GLU A 395 6.26 23.49 -20.51
N VAL A 396 5.52 23.23 -19.43
CA VAL A 396 4.68 22.03 -19.27
C VAL A 396 3.69 21.93 -20.43
N VAL A 397 2.98 23.03 -20.76
CA VAL A 397 2.02 23.04 -21.87
C VAL A 397 2.70 22.75 -23.20
N ARG A 398 3.91 23.31 -23.46
CA ARG A 398 4.67 23.05 -24.69
C ARG A 398 5.18 21.63 -24.77
N GLU A 399 5.57 21.02 -23.64
CA GLU A 399 5.99 19.60 -23.58
C GLU A 399 4.83 18.68 -23.91
N ASP A 400 3.68 18.86 -23.24
CA ASP A 400 2.47 18.10 -23.53
C ASP A 400 2.00 18.27 -25.00
N ALA A 401 2.11 19.50 -25.55
CA ALA A 401 1.79 19.75 -26.95
C ALA A 401 2.72 19.05 -27.95
N LYS A 402 4.00 18.83 -27.61
CA LYS A 402 4.94 18.06 -28.44
C LYS A 402 4.56 16.58 -28.52
N GLU A 403 4.06 16.01 -27.43
CA GLU A 403 3.59 14.63 -27.42
C GLU A 403 2.39 14.41 -28.35
N VAL A 404 1.49 15.41 -28.47
CA VAL A 404 0.33 15.37 -29.36
C VAL A 404 0.74 15.26 -30.83
N LYS A 405 1.78 15.96 -31.25
CA LYS A 405 2.29 15.92 -32.63
C LYS A 405 2.79 14.54 -33.08
N LEU A 406 3.11 13.67 -32.13
CA LEU A 406 3.51 12.28 -32.37
C LEU A 406 2.32 11.31 -32.40
N ARG A 407 1.16 11.72 -31.86
CA ARG A 407 -0.09 10.96 -31.87
C ARG A 407 -1.05 11.57 -32.90
N GLN A 408 -1.25 10.97 -34.01
CA GLN A 408 -2.07 11.43 -35.13
C GLN A 408 -3.58 11.61 -34.83
N GLU A 409 -4.04 11.55 -33.59
CA GLU A 409 -5.47 11.35 -33.32
C GLU A 409 -6.23 12.51 -32.64
N THR A 410 -5.60 13.52 -32.05
CA THR A 410 -6.37 14.63 -31.44
C THR A 410 -5.54 15.91 -31.25
N ASP A 411 -6.16 17.06 -31.40
CA ASP A 411 -5.64 18.39 -31.10
C ASP A 411 -5.65 18.71 -29.59
N SER A 412 -5.69 17.70 -28.71
CA SER A 412 -5.82 17.85 -27.26
C SER A 412 -4.48 17.85 -26.55
N ILE A 413 -4.24 18.86 -25.71
CA ILE A 413 -3.09 18.95 -24.82
C ILE A 413 -3.52 18.45 -23.45
N THR A 414 -2.94 17.33 -22.98
CA THR A 414 -3.43 16.58 -21.82
C THR A 414 -3.62 17.46 -20.58
N VAL A 415 -2.63 18.25 -20.19
CA VAL A 415 -2.72 19.13 -19.02
C VAL A 415 -3.83 20.19 -19.17
N ILE A 416 -4.03 20.69 -20.36
CA ILE A 416 -5.07 21.70 -20.66
C ILE A 416 -6.46 21.10 -20.59
N ASP A 417 -6.65 19.91 -21.15
CA ASP A 417 -7.93 19.22 -21.11
C ASP A 417 -8.34 18.83 -19.69
N ASP A 418 -7.39 18.38 -18.91
CA ASP A 418 -7.63 18.05 -17.50
C ASP A 418 -7.95 19.32 -16.69
N ILE A 419 -7.28 20.44 -16.93
CA ILE A 419 -7.62 21.74 -16.30
C ILE A 419 -9.02 22.19 -16.73
N ARG A 420 -9.38 22.12 -18.01
CA ARG A 420 -10.72 22.45 -18.52
C ARG A 420 -11.78 21.56 -17.88
N TYR A 421 -11.48 20.25 -17.70
CA TYR A 421 -12.36 19.33 -17.00
C TYR A 421 -12.63 19.78 -15.57
N TYR A 422 -11.61 20.09 -14.78
CA TYR A 422 -11.78 20.51 -13.38
C TYR A 422 -12.48 21.86 -13.25
N ILE A 423 -12.24 22.80 -14.18
CA ILE A 423 -12.96 24.08 -14.23
C ILE A 423 -14.47 23.84 -14.46
N SER A 424 -14.80 22.99 -15.43
CA SER A 424 -16.19 22.72 -15.83
C SER A 424 -16.93 21.87 -14.82
N ALA A 425 -16.29 20.86 -14.22
CA ALA A 425 -16.90 19.93 -13.28
C ALA A 425 -17.35 20.60 -11.97
N ASN A 426 -16.72 21.71 -11.58
CA ASN A 426 -17.03 22.43 -10.34
C ASN A 426 -18.06 23.54 -10.50
N ALA A 427 -18.51 23.87 -11.71
CA ALA A 427 -19.46 24.95 -11.98
C ALA A 427 -20.91 24.46 -11.81
N ARG A 428 -21.53 24.72 -10.65
CA ARG A 428 -22.90 24.29 -10.31
C ARG A 428 -23.88 25.44 -10.15
N SER A 429 -23.42 26.66 -9.93
CA SER A 429 -24.25 27.86 -9.81
C SER A 429 -23.96 28.83 -10.95
N THR A 430 -24.88 29.77 -11.20
CA THR A 430 -24.73 30.78 -12.29
C THR A 430 -23.43 31.60 -12.09
N ALA A 431 -23.07 31.95 -10.88
CA ALA A 431 -21.85 32.68 -10.56
C ALA A 431 -20.59 31.84 -10.84
N GLU A 432 -20.62 30.54 -10.51
CA GLU A 432 -19.52 29.60 -10.78
C GLU A 432 -19.37 29.34 -12.29
N ILE A 433 -20.47 29.30 -13.05
CA ILE A 433 -20.44 29.18 -14.52
C ILE A 433 -19.76 30.41 -15.14
N VAL A 434 -20.07 31.64 -14.67
CA VAL A 434 -19.41 32.85 -15.16
C VAL A 434 -17.90 32.79 -14.85
N ASN A 435 -17.52 32.47 -13.63
CA ASN A 435 -16.11 32.32 -13.25
C ASN A 435 -15.39 31.21 -14.05
N ALA A 436 -16.09 30.10 -14.32
CA ALA A 436 -15.56 29.02 -15.16
C ALA A 436 -15.30 29.51 -16.59
N ASN A 437 -16.23 30.26 -17.18
CA ASN A 437 -16.04 30.83 -18.51
C ASN A 437 -14.88 31.82 -18.57
N ASP A 438 -14.70 32.66 -17.53
CA ASP A 438 -13.55 33.58 -17.46
C ASP A 438 -12.22 32.80 -17.38
N LYS A 439 -12.18 31.70 -16.62
CA LYS A 439 -10.99 30.83 -16.55
C LYS A 439 -10.73 30.10 -17.86
N LEU A 440 -11.76 29.59 -18.55
CA LEU A 440 -11.61 28.95 -19.86
C LEU A 440 -11.04 29.93 -20.88
N LYS A 441 -11.50 31.19 -20.85
CA LYS A 441 -10.96 32.24 -21.69
C LYS A 441 -9.47 32.50 -21.43
N LEU A 442 -9.03 32.49 -20.15
CA LEU A 442 -7.58 32.62 -19.83
C LEU A 442 -6.76 31.48 -20.41
N VAL A 443 -7.32 30.26 -20.47
CA VAL A 443 -6.65 29.10 -21.11
C VAL A 443 -6.53 29.34 -22.62
N ASP A 444 -7.58 29.81 -23.29
CA ASP A 444 -7.61 30.04 -24.72
C ASP A 444 -6.63 31.20 -25.09
N ASP A 445 -6.62 32.29 -24.31
CA ASP A 445 -5.66 33.39 -24.46
C ASP A 445 -4.20 32.92 -24.31
N LEU A 446 -3.94 31.99 -23.35
CA LEU A 446 -2.61 31.40 -23.20
C LEU A 446 -2.22 30.55 -24.42
N LEU A 447 -3.12 29.66 -24.89
CA LEU A 447 -2.81 28.82 -26.05
C LEU A 447 -2.53 29.67 -27.30
N THR A 448 -3.29 30.74 -27.51
CA THR A 448 -3.04 31.74 -28.59
C THR A 448 -1.68 32.41 -28.43
N ALA A 449 -1.32 32.83 -27.21
CA ALA A 449 -0.02 33.45 -26.94
C ALA A 449 1.17 32.48 -27.15
N LEU A 450 0.95 31.16 -26.94
CA LEU A 450 1.95 30.12 -27.17
C LEU A 450 1.98 29.63 -28.63
N GLY A 451 1.06 30.07 -29.49
CA GLY A 451 0.90 29.60 -30.87
C GLY A 451 0.49 28.15 -30.97
N LEU A 452 -0.33 27.68 -29.99
CA LEU A 452 -0.84 26.34 -29.86
C LEU A 452 -2.37 26.27 -30.03
N ASP A 453 -3.00 27.35 -30.46
CA ASP A 453 -4.38 27.42 -30.87
C ASP A 453 -4.57 26.59 -32.14
N ALA A 454 -5.53 25.65 -32.10
CA ALA A 454 -5.91 24.84 -33.25
C ALA A 454 -6.91 25.61 -34.16
#